data_9df8e14aecffb77438ab8ea2ebd520b0
#
_entry.id   9df8e14aecffb77438ab8ea2ebd520b0
#
_cell.length_a   1.000
_cell.length_b   1.000
_cell.length_c   1.000
_cell.angle_alpha   90.00
_cell.angle_beta   90.00
_cell.angle_gamma   90.00
#
_symmetry.space_group_name_H-M   'P 1'
#
loop_
_entity.id
_entity.type
_entity.pdbx_description
1 polymer ?
#
loop_
_entity_poly.entity_id
_entity_poly.type
_entity_poly.pdbx_seq_one_letter_code
_entity_poly.pdbx_strand_id
1 'polypeptide(L)'
;ITVADIDTQPSVQNAAATVDETGMPSAAQIVSGTLSVDYRADGPGVVAPVAGSFTAGGSLLGGSLTSNGVPVVVTLVGNQYVGKAGLLNVFTLDVTADGTYSFKLLDQLDHADGSNANDVITLGFGFKATDSDGDFANGTITVSVKDDAPIAVNDTATLASAPGSVSGNVTGNDTVGADQPGYVVKEVSFGGVVTSVPTSGTVTIAGAHGNLTIGRDGSYTYTGTSVGGDVFSYKIVDRDGDSSSANLTITVADIDTQPSVQNAAA
;
A
#
# COMPACT_ATOMS: atom_id res chain seq x y z
N ILE A 1 59.42 -8.79 -28.15
CA ILE A 1 58.57 -9.58 -27.21
C ILE A 1 57.17 -9.03 -27.43
N THR A 2 56.32 -9.76 -28.14
CA THR A 2 54.88 -9.49 -28.24
C THR A 2 54.26 -10.06 -26.96
N VAL A 3 53.82 -9.20 -26.06
CA VAL A 3 52.93 -9.61 -24.97
C VAL A 3 51.59 -9.85 -25.63
N ALA A 4 51.09 -11.10 -25.62
CA ALA A 4 49.75 -11.39 -26.03
C ALA A 4 48.79 -10.69 -25.04
N ASP A 5 47.97 -9.82 -25.56
CA ASP A 5 46.84 -9.29 -24.81
C ASP A 5 45.93 -10.46 -24.48
N ILE A 6 45.61 -10.64 -23.19
CA ILE A 6 44.65 -11.69 -22.76
C ILE A 6 43.30 -10.97 -22.71
N ASP A 7 42.65 -10.96 -23.87
CA ASP A 7 41.30 -10.50 -24.09
C ASP A 7 40.36 -11.31 -23.12
N THR A 8 39.86 -10.67 -22.07
CA THR A 8 39.03 -11.31 -21.05
C THR A 8 37.77 -10.52 -20.81
N GLN A 9 36.64 -11.11 -21.18
CA GLN A 9 35.32 -10.51 -20.96
C GLN A 9 35.06 -10.22 -19.46
N PRO A 10 34.46 -9.08 -19.14
CA PRO A 10 34.02 -8.79 -17.79
C PRO A 10 32.95 -9.78 -17.32
N SER A 11 32.80 -9.93 -16.03
CA SER A 11 31.71 -10.69 -15.42
C SER A 11 30.91 -9.82 -14.48
N VAL A 12 29.59 -10.03 -14.45
CA VAL A 12 28.66 -9.29 -13.60
C VAL A 12 27.83 -10.22 -12.75
N GLN A 13 27.41 -9.75 -11.60
CA GLN A 13 26.36 -10.37 -10.81
C GLN A 13 25.08 -9.57 -10.89
N ASN A 14 23.93 -10.25 -10.97
CA ASN A 14 22.64 -9.59 -10.88
C ASN A 14 22.46 -8.99 -9.48
N ALA A 15 21.87 -7.81 -9.43
CA ALA A 15 21.53 -7.15 -8.18
C ALA A 15 20.05 -7.35 -7.84
N ALA A 16 19.74 -7.38 -6.54
CA ALA A 16 18.37 -7.42 -6.04
C ALA A 16 18.19 -6.37 -4.94
N ALA A 17 17.04 -5.72 -4.94
CA ALA A 17 16.64 -4.74 -3.95
C ALA A 17 15.14 -4.88 -3.64
N THR A 18 14.69 -4.34 -2.52
CA THR A 18 13.27 -4.34 -2.14
C THR A 18 12.90 -2.96 -1.65
N VAL A 19 11.72 -2.49 -2.05
CA VAL A 19 11.01 -1.35 -1.49
C VAL A 19 9.64 -1.81 -1.01
N ASP A 20 9.05 -1.08 -0.10
CA ASP A 20 7.75 -1.36 0.49
C ASP A 20 6.87 -0.12 0.30
N GLU A 21 5.63 -0.27 -0.11
CA GLU A 21 4.72 0.85 -0.37
C GLU A 21 4.20 1.51 0.91
N THR A 22 4.43 0.89 2.07
CA THR A 22 4.05 1.45 3.37
C THR A 22 4.53 2.89 3.55
N GLY A 23 3.59 3.78 3.81
CA GLY A 23 3.84 5.22 3.97
C GLY A 23 3.75 6.04 2.69
N MET A 24 3.47 5.43 1.55
CA MET A 24 3.10 6.16 0.33
C MET A 24 1.63 6.64 0.40
N PRO A 25 1.26 7.68 -0.35
CA PRO A 25 2.11 8.51 -1.22
C PRO A 25 2.85 9.63 -0.47
N SER A 26 2.84 9.65 0.86
CA SER A 26 3.40 10.76 1.65
C SER A 26 4.92 10.90 1.52
N ALA A 27 5.64 9.80 1.22
CA ALA A 27 7.09 9.81 1.00
C ALA A 27 7.49 8.77 -0.05
N ALA A 28 8.36 9.18 -1.00
CA ALA A 28 8.96 8.25 -1.95
C ALA A 28 9.79 7.18 -1.24
N GLN A 29 9.67 5.92 -1.69
CA GLN A 29 10.49 4.82 -1.20
C GLN A 29 11.77 4.72 -2.02
N ILE A 30 12.92 4.67 -1.36
CA ILE A 30 14.23 4.73 -2.03
C ILE A 30 15.09 3.56 -1.59
N VAL A 31 15.67 2.87 -2.57
CA VAL A 31 16.72 1.88 -2.34
C VAL A 31 17.88 2.11 -3.30
N SER A 32 19.09 1.97 -2.80
CA SER A 32 20.31 2.15 -3.58
C SER A 32 21.27 0.99 -3.34
N GLY A 33 22.17 0.75 -4.29
CA GLY A 33 23.19 -0.27 -4.21
C GLY A 33 24.31 -0.05 -5.19
N THR A 34 25.27 -0.98 -5.19
CA THR A 34 26.39 -1.00 -6.12
C THR A 34 26.44 -2.37 -6.81
N LEU A 35 26.58 -2.33 -8.13
CA LEU A 35 26.69 -3.51 -8.97
C LEU A 35 28.07 -4.18 -8.77
N SER A 36 28.09 -5.49 -8.66
CA SER A 36 29.33 -6.26 -8.61
C SER A 36 29.78 -6.57 -10.04
N VAL A 37 30.83 -5.91 -10.46
CA VAL A 37 31.46 -6.09 -11.78
C VAL A 37 32.93 -6.43 -11.59
N ASP A 38 33.37 -7.52 -12.21
CA ASP A 38 34.77 -7.90 -12.29
C ASP A 38 35.26 -7.67 -13.75
N TYR A 39 36.03 -6.63 -13.94
CA TYR A 39 36.62 -6.26 -15.24
C TYR A 39 37.89 -7.07 -15.57
N ARG A 40 38.30 -7.98 -14.67
CA ARG A 40 39.48 -8.87 -14.84
C ARG A 40 40.77 -8.12 -15.19
N ALA A 41 41.46 -8.54 -16.29
CA ALA A 41 42.74 -8.00 -16.67
C ALA A 41 42.64 -6.64 -17.40
N ASP A 42 41.49 -6.33 -18.00
CA ASP A 42 41.32 -5.20 -18.90
C ASP A 42 40.92 -3.88 -18.17
N GLY A 43 41.09 -3.89 -16.85
CA GLY A 43 41.00 -2.69 -16.02
C GLY A 43 39.55 -2.22 -15.80
N PRO A 44 39.36 -1.09 -15.09
CA PRO A 44 38.04 -0.55 -14.83
C PRO A 44 37.38 -0.07 -16.11
N GLY A 45 36.12 -0.40 -16.29
CA GLY A 45 35.26 -0.01 -17.39
C GLY A 45 34.10 0.88 -16.92
N VAL A 46 33.01 0.84 -17.65
CA VAL A 46 31.81 1.65 -17.39
C VAL A 46 30.56 0.77 -17.36
N VAL A 47 29.62 1.16 -16.52
CA VAL A 47 28.28 0.58 -16.47
C VAL A 47 27.27 1.54 -17.09
N ALA A 48 26.34 0.99 -17.86
CA ALA A 48 25.23 1.74 -18.44
C ALA A 48 23.94 0.92 -18.44
N PRO A 49 22.77 1.55 -18.31
CA PRO A 49 21.49 0.87 -18.49
C PRO A 49 21.26 0.47 -19.96
N VAL A 50 20.47 -0.56 -20.20
CA VAL A 50 20.19 -1.12 -21.53
C VAL A 50 18.76 -0.77 -21.95
N ALA A 51 18.59 -0.03 -23.04
CA ALA A 51 17.28 0.31 -23.58
C ALA A 51 16.49 -0.95 -23.98
N GLY A 52 15.19 -0.97 -23.70
CA GLY A 52 14.28 -2.07 -24.06
C GLY A 52 14.45 -3.35 -23.22
N SER A 53 15.24 -3.33 -22.16
CA SER A 53 15.50 -4.48 -21.29
C SER A 53 14.58 -4.55 -20.06
N PHE A 54 13.68 -3.58 -19.90
CA PHE A 54 12.75 -3.56 -18.76
C PHE A 54 11.77 -4.75 -18.82
N THR A 55 11.54 -5.35 -17.67
CA THR A 55 10.53 -6.40 -17.46
C THR A 55 9.73 -6.15 -16.20
N ALA A 56 8.50 -6.58 -16.17
CA ALA A 56 7.65 -6.59 -14.98
C ALA A 56 7.02 -7.97 -14.80
N GLY A 57 6.84 -8.39 -13.56
CA GLY A 57 6.25 -9.68 -13.20
C GLY A 57 5.78 -9.69 -11.75
N GLY A 58 5.42 -10.88 -11.23
CA GLY A 58 4.84 -11.01 -9.90
C GLY A 58 3.35 -10.74 -9.89
N SER A 59 2.85 -10.18 -8.80
CA SER A 59 1.42 -9.93 -8.57
C SER A 59 0.90 -8.68 -9.32
N LEU A 60 0.90 -8.75 -10.65
CA LEU A 60 0.40 -7.68 -11.52
C LEU A 60 -1.12 -7.73 -11.67
N LEU A 61 -1.84 -6.65 -11.36
CA LEU A 61 -3.27 -6.53 -11.57
C LEU A 61 -3.62 -6.70 -13.06
N GLY A 62 -4.43 -7.73 -13.37
CA GLY A 62 -4.77 -8.05 -14.74
C GLY A 62 -3.59 -8.45 -15.65
N GLY A 63 -2.42 -8.79 -15.05
CA GLY A 63 -1.21 -9.19 -15.78
C GLY A 63 -0.45 -8.05 -16.45
N SER A 64 -0.78 -6.80 -16.13
CA SER A 64 -0.14 -5.60 -16.67
C SER A 64 0.35 -4.70 -15.55
N LEU A 65 1.49 -4.04 -15.73
CA LEU A 65 1.99 -3.05 -14.77
C LEU A 65 1.16 -1.78 -14.89
N THR A 66 0.43 -1.45 -13.83
CA THR A 66 -0.42 -0.27 -13.72
C THR A 66 -0.15 0.48 -12.42
N SER A 67 -0.54 1.73 -12.38
CA SER A 67 -0.56 2.59 -11.19
C SER A 67 -1.85 3.41 -11.26
N ASN A 68 -2.67 3.35 -10.22
CA ASN A 68 -3.98 3.99 -10.20
C ASN A 68 -4.88 3.62 -11.39
N GLY A 69 -4.80 2.37 -11.89
CA GLY A 69 -5.53 1.85 -13.05
C GLY A 69 -5.02 2.36 -14.39
N VAL A 70 -3.91 3.11 -14.42
CA VAL A 70 -3.29 3.63 -15.65
C VAL A 70 -2.05 2.80 -15.98
N PRO A 71 -1.91 2.28 -17.23
CA PRO A 71 -0.72 1.53 -17.63
C PRO A 71 0.57 2.32 -17.43
N VAL A 72 1.58 1.66 -16.84
CA VAL A 72 2.92 2.23 -16.66
C VAL A 72 3.77 1.95 -17.90
N VAL A 73 4.23 3.01 -18.55
CA VAL A 73 5.17 2.95 -19.68
C VAL A 73 6.57 3.30 -19.18
N VAL A 74 7.54 2.41 -19.45
CA VAL A 74 8.92 2.59 -19.03
C VAL A 74 9.80 3.00 -20.22
N THR A 75 10.54 4.08 -20.03
CA THR A 75 11.48 4.62 -21.03
C THR A 75 12.85 4.83 -20.41
N LEU A 76 13.90 4.73 -21.22
CA LEU A 76 15.26 5.10 -20.83
C LEU A 76 15.56 6.52 -21.29
N VAL A 77 15.91 7.41 -20.37
CA VAL A 77 16.28 8.81 -20.63
C VAL A 77 17.68 9.04 -20.08
N GLY A 78 18.68 9.12 -20.96
CA GLY A 78 20.08 9.09 -20.53
C GLY A 78 20.41 7.80 -19.79
N ASN A 79 20.86 7.91 -18.55
CA ASN A 79 21.18 6.78 -17.68
C ASN A 79 20.07 6.46 -16.65
N GLN A 80 18.85 6.93 -16.91
CA GLN A 80 17.74 6.74 -16.00
C GLN A 80 16.57 6.01 -16.68
N TYR A 81 16.11 4.91 -16.10
CA TYR A 81 14.80 4.37 -16.41
C TYR A 81 13.72 5.21 -15.72
N VAL A 82 12.68 5.57 -16.46
CA VAL A 82 11.54 6.34 -15.95
C VAL A 82 10.26 5.59 -16.29
N GLY A 83 9.54 5.15 -15.26
CA GLY A 83 8.20 4.57 -15.36
C GLY A 83 7.14 5.65 -15.15
N LYS A 84 6.19 5.78 -16.10
CA LYS A 84 5.11 6.77 -16.05
C LYS A 84 3.74 6.14 -16.26
N ALA A 85 2.78 6.56 -15.43
CA ALA A 85 1.35 6.35 -15.63
C ALA A 85 0.75 7.65 -16.18
N GLY A 86 0.52 7.71 -17.48
CA GLY A 86 0.16 8.97 -18.16
C GLY A 86 1.25 10.03 -18.02
N LEU A 87 0.96 11.12 -17.30
CA LEU A 87 1.92 12.22 -17.06
C LEU A 87 2.68 12.09 -15.73
N LEU A 88 2.26 11.20 -14.84
CA LEU A 88 2.85 11.03 -13.51
C LEU A 88 4.06 10.08 -13.58
N ASN A 89 5.14 10.45 -12.90
CA ASN A 89 6.25 9.54 -12.66
C ASN A 89 5.85 8.58 -11.53
N VAL A 90 5.90 7.29 -11.80
CA VAL A 90 5.62 6.22 -10.83
C VAL A 90 6.91 5.75 -10.17
N PHE A 91 7.96 5.57 -10.96
CA PHE A 91 9.27 5.24 -10.43
C PHE A 91 10.39 5.73 -11.34
N THR A 92 11.60 5.80 -10.78
CA THR A 92 12.84 5.99 -11.52
C THR A 92 13.92 5.02 -11.04
N LEU A 93 14.81 4.61 -11.94
CA LEU A 93 16.06 3.94 -11.60
C LEU A 93 17.21 4.64 -12.29
N ASP A 94 18.09 5.24 -11.51
CA ASP A 94 19.36 5.81 -11.97
C ASP A 94 20.45 4.74 -11.95
N VAL A 95 21.28 4.65 -12.98
CA VAL A 95 22.46 3.80 -13.03
C VAL A 95 23.65 4.66 -13.45
N THR A 96 24.65 4.74 -12.59
CA THR A 96 25.85 5.55 -12.84
C THR A 96 26.97 4.73 -13.46
N ALA A 97 27.91 5.39 -14.10
CA ALA A 97 29.01 4.74 -14.83
C ALA A 97 29.94 3.92 -13.90
N ASP A 98 29.99 4.24 -12.61
CA ASP A 98 30.74 3.49 -11.59
C ASP A 98 30.02 2.27 -11.06
N GLY A 99 28.78 2.00 -11.56
CA GLY A 99 27.97 0.88 -11.16
C GLY A 99 27.10 1.13 -9.93
N THR A 100 27.00 2.36 -9.43
CA THR A 100 26.03 2.69 -8.38
C THR A 100 24.64 2.80 -9.02
N TYR A 101 23.61 2.31 -8.32
CA TYR A 101 22.21 2.50 -8.74
C TYR A 101 21.36 3.03 -7.60
N SER A 102 20.29 3.76 -7.96
CA SER A 102 19.28 4.26 -7.03
C SER A 102 17.89 4.14 -7.63
N PHE A 103 17.05 3.32 -7.04
CA PHE A 103 15.64 3.18 -7.38
C PHE A 103 14.81 4.06 -6.45
N LYS A 104 13.82 4.75 -7.02
CA LYS A 104 12.83 5.55 -6.29
C LYS A 104 11.44 5.16 -6.77
N LEU A 105 10.62 4.66 -5.86
CA LEU A 105 9.19 4.52 -6.05
C LEU A 105 8.54 5.84 -5.62
N LEU A 106 7.76 6.44 -6.51
CA LEU A 106 7.18 7.79 -6.37
C LEU A 106 5.66 7.75 -6.25
N ASP A 107 5.04 6.69 -6.77
CA ASP A 107 3.61 6.42 -6.69
C ASP A 107 3.39 4.92 -6.57
N GLN A 108 2.24 4.50 -6.07
CA GLN A 108 1.87 3.10 -5.89
C GLN A 108 1.80 2.34 -7.22
N LEU A 109 1.92 1.02 -7.15
CA LEU A 109 1.62 0.08 -8.22
C LEU A 109 0.35 -0.69 -7.87
N ASP A 110 -0.45 -1.04 -8.89
CA ASP A 110 -1.67 -1.82 -8.63
C ASP A 110 -1.31 -3.32 -8.51
N HIS A 111 -1.44 -3.89 -7.33
CA HIS A 111 -1.20 -5.30 -7.03
C HIS A 111 -2.42 -6.17 -7.37
N ALA A 112 -2.25 -7.48 -7.51
CA ALA A 112 -3.29 -8.36 -8.07
C ALA A 112 -4.17 -9.04 -7.02
N ASP A 113 -3.71 -9.22 -5.81
CA ASP A 113 -4.39 -10.01 -4.79
C ASP A 113 -4.85 -9.16 -3.61
N GLY A 114 -6.09 -8.74 -3.66
CA GLY A 114 -6.75 -8.02 -2.57
C GLY A 114 -6.97 -8.80 -1.27
N SER A 115 -6.26 -9.88 -1.03
CA SER A 115 -6.32 -10.64 0.23
C SER A 115 -4.97 -10.75 0.93
N ASN A 116 -3.91 -10.20 0.34
CA ASN A 116 -2.54 -10.41 0.79
C ASN A 116 -1.68 -9.15 0.70
N ALA A 117 -1.68 -8.34 1.73
CA ALA A 117 -0.83 -7.15 1.91
C ALA A 117 0.70 -7.39 1.80
N ASN A 118 1.14 -8.52 1.34
CA ASN A 118 2.53 -8.86 1.14
C ASN A 118 2.82 -9.30 -0.30
N ASP A 119 1.92 -8.99 -1.21
CA ASP A 119 2.11 -9.22 -2.62
C ASP A 119 3.34 -8.51 -3.13
N VAL A 120 3.98 -9.05 -4.15
CA VAL A 120 5.23 -8.52 -4.67
C VAL A 120 5.15 -8.37 -6.18
N ILE A 121 5.30 -7.15 -6.65
CA ILE A 121 5.61 -6.86 -8.05
C ILE A 121 7.13 -6.84 -8.22
N THR A 122 7.61 -7.50 -9.27
CA THR A 122 9.04 -7.59 -9.59
C THR A 122 9.34 -6.78 -10.85
N LEU A 123 10.23 -5.79 -10.72
CA LEU A 123 10.68 -4.92 -11.80
C LEU A 123 12.13 -5.28 -12.16
N GLY A 124 12.39 -5.68 -13.40
CA GLY A 124 13.71 -6.02 -13.91
C GLY A 124 14.26 -4.92 -14.83
N PHE A 125 15.51 -4.48 -14.58
CA PHE A 125 16.18 -3.43 -15.33
C PHE A 125 17.53 -3.95 -15.81
N GLY A 126 17.75 -4.03 -17.11
CA GLY A 126 19.00 -4.50 -17.67
C GLY A 126 20.11 -3.45 -17.57
N PHE A 127 21.32 -3.90 -17.27
CA PHE A 127 22.53 -3.09 -17.38
C PHE A 127 23.63 -3.82 -18.16
N LYS A 128 24.56 -3.07 -18.68
CA LYS A 128 25.75 -3.55 -19.39
C LYS A 128 26.99 -2.96 -18.75
N ALA A 129 27.93 -3.82 -18.37
CA ALA A 129 29.28 -3.41 -17.98
C ALA A 129 30.22 -3.63 -19.16
N THR A 130 30.98 -2.61 -19.54
CA THR A 130 31.93 -2.62 -20.67
C THR A 130 33.30 -2.27 -20.12
N ASP A 131 34.30 -3.06 -20.41
CA ASP A 131 35.71 -2.82 -20.01
C ASP A 131 36.45 -1.82 -20.91
N SER A 132 37.75 -1.69 -20.72
CA SER A 132 38.52 -0.63 -21.38
C SER A 132 38.79 -0.86 -22.87
N ASP A 133 38.73 -2.10 -23.35
CA ASP A 133 38.93 -2.47 -24.76
C ASP A 133 37.60 -2.73 -25.52
N GLY A 134 36.46 -2.78 -24.80
CA GLY A 134 35.14 -2.78 -25.39
C GLY A 134 34.37 -4.09 -25.21
N ASP A 135 34.93 -5.09 -24.55
CA ASP A 135 34.21 -6.29 -24.17
C ASP A 135 33.17 -5.99 -23.13
N PHE A 136 32.10 -6.80 -23.06
CA PHE A 136 31.01 -6.48 -22.17
C PHE A 136 30.30 -7.72 -21.61
N ALA A 137 29.67 -7.50 -20.46
CA ALA A 137 28.72 -8.43 -19.86
C ALA A 137 27.41 -7.71 -19.53
N ASN A 138 26.28 -8.44 -19.64
CA ASN A 138 24.97 -7.94 -19.29
C ASN A 138 24.50 -8.54 -17.97
N GLY A 139 23.80 -7.72 -17.17
CA GLY A 139 23.16 -8.14 -15.94
C GLY A 139 21.80 -7.47 -15.76
N THR A 140 21.15 -7.81 -14.66
CA THR A 140 19.83 -7.29 -14.31
C THR A 140 19.82 -6.77 -12.87
N ILE A 141 19.26 -5.59 -12.66
CA ILE A 141 18.83 -5.09 -11.35
C ILE A 141 17.36 -5.49 -11.18
N THR A 142 17.07 -6.30 -10.18
CA THR A 142 15.71 -6.69 -9.84
C THR A 142 15.26 -5.93 -8.61
N VAL A 143 14.16 -5.18 -8.74
CA VAL A 143 13.53 -4.49 -7.62
C VAL A 143 12.19 -5.17 -7.32
N SER A 144 12.07 -5.66 -6.10
CA SER A 144 10.80 -6.16 -5.56
C SER A 144 10.07 -5.01 -4.89
N VAL A 145 8.87 -4.70 -5.38
CA VAL A 145 7.96 -3.74 -4.78
C VAL A 145 6.93 -4.54 -3.99
N LYS A 146 6.95 -4.37 -2.68
CA LYS A 146 6.04 -5.05 -1.76
C LYS A 146 4.84 -4.15 -1.52
N ASP A 147 3.66 -4.75 -1.60
CA ASP A 147 2.38 -4.13 -1.33
C ASP A 147 2.22 -3.67 0.12
N ASP A 148 1.28 -2.76 0.37
CA ASP A 148 0.81 -2.42 1.69
C ASP A 148 -0.70 -2.77 1.86
N ALA A 149 -1.31 -2.39 2.97
CA ALA A 149 -2.74 -2.57 3.21
C ALA A 149 -3.26 -1.50 4.16
N PRO A 150 -4.56 -1.23 4.14
CA PRO A 150 -5.18 -0.35 5.10
C PRO A 150 -5.08 -0.91 6.52
N ILE A 151 -5.05 -0.05 7.53
CA ILE A 151 -5.03 -0.43 8.94
C ILE A 151 -6.29 0.14 9.61
N ALA A 152 -7.22 -0.73 9.98
CA ALA A 152 -8.39 -0.37 10.77
C ALA A 152 -8.06 -0.36 12.27
N VAL A 153 -8.53 0.65 12.98
CA VAL A 153 -8.31 0.87 14.40
C VAL A 153 -9.65 0.93 15.13
N ASN A 154 -9.75 0.27 16.26
CA ASN A 154 -11.00 0.22 17.03
C ASN A 154 -11.53 1.61 17.42
N ASP A 155 -12.84 1.76 17.36
CA ASP A 155 -13.59 2.95 17.72
C ASP A 155 -14.46 2.73 18.94
N THR A 156 -14.74 3.82 19.64
CA THR A 156 -15.67 3.83 20.77
C THR A 156 -16.62 5.02 20.69
N ALA A 157 -17.88 4.81 21.09
CA ALA A 157 -18.82 5.88 21.27
C ALA A 157 -19.69 5.65 22.50
N THR A 158 -20.14 6.73 23.12
CA THR A 158 -21.03 6.68 24.29
C THR A 158 -22.29 7.46 23.99
N LEU A 159 -23.43 6.80 24.18
CA LEU A 159 -24.75 7.41 24.19
C LEU A 159 -25.14 7.67 25.63
N ALA A 160 -25.39 8.92 25.97
CA ALA A 160 -25.64 9.33 27.36
C ALA A 160 -26.92 8.74 27.97
N SER A 161 -27.93 8.43 27.16
CA SER A 161 -29.19 7.79 27.63
C SER A 161 -29.95 7.13 26.48
N ALA A 162 -30.76 6.14 26.79
CA ALA A 162 -31.73 5.58 25.86
C ALA A 162 -33.17 6.01 26.28
N PRO A 163 -34.10 6.26 25.31
CA PRO A 163 -33.85 6.33 23.88
C PRO A 163 -33.03 7.58 23.48
N GLY A 164 -32.16 7.44 22.45
CA GLY A 164 -31.34 8.54 21.96
C GLY A 164 -30.49 8.11 20.78
N SER A 165 -29.62 9.00 20.28
CA SER A 165 -28.70 8.68 19.19
C SER A 165 -27.33 9.31 19.37
N VAL A 166 -26.30 8.64 18.83
CA VAL A 166 -24.92 9.14 18.69
C VAL A 166 -24.44 8.89 17.28
N SER A 167 -23.70 9.84 16.72
CA SER A 167 -23.13 9.74 15.38
C SER A 167 -21.62 9.93 15.41
N GLY A 168 -20.93 9.36 14.43
CA GLY A 168 -19.49 9.44 14.27
C GLY A 168 -19.04 8.92 12.90
N ASN A 169 -17.76 8.65 12.81
CA ASN A 169 -17.17 8.02 11.63
C ASN A 169 -16.11 7.00 12.10
N VAL A 170 -16.25 5.75 11.65
CA VAL A 170 -15.34 4.65 12.03
C VAL A 170 -13.99 4.72 11.31
N THR A 171 -13.86 5.52 10.26
CA THR A 171 -12.61 5.60 9.48
C THR A 171 -11.73 6.78 9.90
N GLY A 172 -12.11 7.52 10.96
CA GLY A 172 -11.41 8.74 11.35
C GLY A 172 -10.03 8.54 11.96
N ASN A 173 -9.74 7.36 12.49
CA ASN A 173 -8.48 6.94 13.12
C ASN A 173 -7.76 5.84 12.32
N ASP A 174 -8.34 5.38 11.20
CA ASP A 174 -7.79 4.37 10.32
C ASP A 174 -6.69 4.93 9.41
N THR A 175 -5.81 4.07 8.91
CA THR A 175 -4.78 4.42 7.91
C THR A 175 -5.16 3.81 6.56
N VAL A 176 -5.07 4.62 5.49
CA VAL A 176 -5.48 4.22 4.14
C VAL A 176 -4.48 3.26 3.50
N GLY A 177 -3.17 3.45 3.71
CA GLY A 177 -2.15 2.81 2.89
C GLY A 177 -1.81 3.62 1.63
N ALA A 178 -1.10 2.98 0.69
CA ALA A 178 -0.67 3.56 -0.57
C ALA A 178 -1.80 3.68 -1.59
N ASP A 179 -2.75 2.73 -1.60
CA ASP A 179 -3.76 2.56 -2.63
C ASP A 179 -4.87 3.60 -2.61
N GLN A 180 -4.58 4.74 -3.23
CA GLN A 180 -5.49 5.86 -3.38
C GLN A 180 -6.42 5.73 -4.62
N PRO A 181 -7.63 6.31 -4.61
CA PRO A 181 -8.22 7.10 -3.55
C PRO A 181 -8.98 6.22 -2.55
N GLY A 182 -8.45 6.17 -1.33
CA GLY A 182 -9.17 5.79 -0.12
C GLY A 182 -9.73 4.38 -0.03
N TYR A 183 -9.86 3.95 1.19
CA TYR A 183 -10.60 2.75 1.55
C TYR A 183 -12.09 3.07 1.73
N VAL A 184 -12.88 2.01 1.76
CA VAL A 184 -14.32 2.07 2.02
C VAL A 184 -14.72 1.01 3.04
N VAL A 185 -15.70 1.29 3.87
CA VAL A 185 -16.35 0.27 4.70
C VAL A 185 -17.18 -0.64 3.79
N LYS A 186 -16.75 -1.89 3.65
CA LYS A 186 -17.37 -2.88 2.77
C LYS A 186 -18.38 -3.77 3.49
N GLU A 187 -18.10 -4.09 4.74
CA GLU A 187 -18.90 -5.03 5.54
C GLU A 187 -18.99 -4.55 6.98
N VAL A 188 -20.12 -4.82 7.61
CA VAL A 188 -20.33 -4.64 9.05
C VAL A 188 -20.99 -5.90 9.60
N SER A 189 -20.59 -6.34 10.79
CA SER A 189 -21.18 -7.51 11.43
C SER A 189 -21.58 -7.25 12.87
N PHE A 190 -22.63 -7.93 13.31
CA PHE A 190 -23.06 -8.02 14.70
C PHE A 190 -23.46 -9.47 15.03
N GLY A 191 -22.99 -10.01 16.17
CA GLY A 191 -23.29 -11.37 16.59
C GLY A 191 -22.91 -12.46 15.57
N GLY A 192 -21.88 -12.21 14.72
CA GLY A 192 -21.44 -13.13 13.67
C GLY A 192 -22.22 -13.05 12.36
N VAL A 193 -23.25 -12.20 12.28
CA VAL A 193 -23.98 -11.95 11.02
C VAL A 193 -23.33 -10.81 10.27
N VAL A 194 -22.77 -11.12 9.09
CA VAL A 194 -22.11 -10.13 8.21
C VAL A 194 -23.13 -9.51 7.27
N THR A 195 -23.09 -8.19 7.16
CA THR A 195 -23.94 -7.40 6.26
C THR A 195 -23.07 -6.51 5.38
N SER A 196 -23.23 -6.59 4.06
CA SER A 196 -22.51 -5.73 3.13
C SER A 196 -23.04 -4.29 3.14
N VAL A 197 -22.13 -3.32 3.16
CA VAL A 197 -22.47 -1.91 3.03
C VAL A 197 -22.65 -1.58 1.54
N PRO A 198 -23.80 -1.00 1.13
CA PRO A 198 -24.08 -0.76 -0.28
C PRO A 198 -23.14 0.30 -0.86
N THR A 199 -22.96 0.29 -2.20
CA THR A 199 -22.11 1.26 -2.91
C THR A 199 -22.61 2.70 -2.83
N SER A 200 -23.90 2.88 -2.54
CA SER A 200 -24.52 4.18 -2.28
C SER A 200 -25.58 4.05 -1.19
N GLY A 201 -25.73 5.12 -0.38
CA GLY A 201 -26.63 5.12 0.79
C GLY A 201 -26.02 4.40 1.98
N THR A 202 -26.88 3.92 2.86
CA THR A 202 -26.52 3.31 4.16
C THR A 202 -27.18 1.95 4.34
N VAL A 203 -26.68 1.17 5.29
CA VAL A 203 -27.31 -0.05 5.78
C VAL A 203 -27.57 0.07 7.27
N THR A 204 -28.65 -0.55 7.75
CA THR A 204 -28.98 -0.60 9.18
C THR A 204 -28.81 -2.02 9.71
N ILE A 205 -28.04 -2.17 10.78
CA ILE A 205 -27.76 -3.42 11.48
C ILE A 205 -28.36 -3.34 12.87
N ALA A 206 -29.21 -4.33 13.22
CA ALA A 206 -29.77 -4.42 14.55
C ALA A 206 -28.71 -4.96 15.53
N GLY A 207 -28.47 -4.21 16.61
CA GLY A 207 -27.72 -4.64 17.77
C GLY A 207 -28.65 -5.19 18.90
N ALA A 208 -28.08 -5.47 20.05
CA ALA A 208 -28.83 -5.90 21.22
C ALA A 208 -29.51 -4.71 21.94
N HIS A 209 -28.87 -3.55 21.92
CA HIS A 209 -29.31 -2.36 22.66
C HIS A 209 -29.69 -1.19 21.76
N GLY A 210 -29.61 -1.35 20.42
CA GLY A 210 -29.96 -0.33 19.44
C GLY A 210 -29.69 -0.77 18.02
N ASN A 211 -29.79 0.19 17.10
CA ASN A 211 -29.55 -0.03 15.68
C ASN A 211 -28.41 0.88 15.17
N LEU A 212 -27.44 0.29 14.47
CA LEU A 212 -26.39 1.01 13.77
C LEU A 212 -26.79 1.23 12.31
N THR A 213 -26.83 2.47 11.85
CA THR A 213 -26.94 2.83 10.43
C THR A 213 -25.59 3.37 9.98
N ILE A 214 -24.99 2.77 8.95
CA ILE A 214 -23.63 3.11 8.51
C ILE A 214 -23.54 3.21 6.99
N GLY A 215 -22.75 4.16 6.51
CA GLY A 215 -22.42 4.40 5.11
C GLY A 215 -21.05 3.82 4.73
N ARG A 216 -20.80 3.76 3.43
CA ARG A 216 -19.55 3.26 2.86
C ARG A 216 -18.34 4.16 3.17
N ASP A 217 -18.59 5.44 3.47
CA ASP A 217 -17.60 6.43 3.91
C ASP A 217 -17.26 6.33 5.42
N GLY A 218 -17.80 5.32 6.11
CA GLY A 218 -17.62 5.10 7.53
C GLY A 218 -18.48 5.97 8.44
N SER A 219 -19.23 6.93 7.90
CA SER A 219 -20.17 7.73 8.69
C SER A 219 -21.30 6.87 9.23
N TYR A 220 -21.60 7.01 10.53
CA TYR A 220 -22.64 6.22 11.17
C TYR A 220 -23.51 7.04 12.10
N THR A 221 -24.72 6.50 12.33
CA THR A 221 -25.61 6.90 13.42
C THR A 221 -26.07 5.64 14.15
N TYR A 222 -25.88 5.61 15.46
CA TYR A 222 -26.42 4.58 16.32
C TYR A 222 -27.62 5.14 17.09
N THR A 223 -28.74 4.42 17.02
CA THR A 223 -29.97 4.75 17.77
C THR A 223 -30.18 3.72 18.87
N GLY A 224 -29.90 4.12 20.10
CA GLY A 224 -30.02 3.29 21.28
C GLY A 224 -31.48 3.19 21.79
N THR A 225 -31.89 2.01 22.17
CA THR A 225 -33.25 1.71 22.67
C THR A 225 -33.26 1.25 24.14
N SER A 226 -32.14 0.74 24.64
CA SER A 226 -31.94 0.30 25.99
C SER A 226 -30.52 0.48 26.47
N VAL A 227 -30.31 0.52 27.78
CA VAL A 227 -28.99 0.54 28.44
C VAL A 227 -28.23 -0.73 28.14
N GLY A 228 -26.92 -0.62 27.90
CA GLY A 228 -26.03 -1.74 27.63
C GLY A 228 -24.93 -1.39 26.60
N GLY A 229 -24.30 -2.42 26.06
CA GLY A 229 -23.23 -2.24 25.10
C GLY A 229 -23.41 -3.11 23.87
N ASP A 230 -23.16 -2.53 22.69
CA ASP A 230 -23.09 -3.23 21.41
C ASP A 230 -21.68 -3.12 20.81
N VAL A 231 -21.20 -4.22 20.23
CA VAL A 231 -19.92 -4.26 19.50
C VAL A 231 -20.20 -4.71 18.08
N PHE A 232 -19.96 -3.79 17.15
CA PHE A 232 -20.04 -4.05 15.71
C PHE A 232 -18.62 -4.19 15.16
N SER A 233 -18.35 -5.27 14.41
CA SER A 233 -17.10 -5.35 13.64
C SER A 233 -17.31 -4.76 12.26
N TYR A 234 -16.41 -3.91 11.81
CA TYR A 234 -16.42 -3.37 10.47
C TYR A 234 -15.15 -3.76 9.70
N LYS A 235 -15.26 -3.84 8.37
CA LYS A 235 -14.17 -4.17 7.46
C LYS A 235 -14.01 -3.06 6.44
N ILE A 236 -12.82 -2.46 6.42
CA ILE A 236 -12.40 -1.55 5.37
C ILE A 236 -11.66 -2.31 4.27
N VAL A 237 -11.78 -1.82 3.05
CA VAL A 237 -11.12 -2.37 1.86
C VAL A 237 -10.61 -1.20 1.02
N ASP A 238 -9.37 -1.26 0.57
CA ASP A 238 -8.77 -0.28 -0.31
C ASP A 238 -9.08 -0.53 -1.78
N ARG A 239 -8.31 0.07 -2.67
CA ARG A 239 -8.62 0.11 -4.09
C ARG A 239 -8.38 -1.21 -4.80
N ASP A 240 -7.29 -1.91 -4.55
CA ASP A 240 -6.96 -3.19 -5.16
C ASP A 240 -7.56 -4.37 -4.40
N GLY A 241 -8.09 -4.14 -3.19
CA GLY A 241 -8.94 -5.08 -2.47
C GLY A 241 -8.38 -5.56 -1.15
N ASP A 242 -7.23 -5.07 -0.72
CA ASP A 242 -6.67 -5.38 0.57
C ASP A 242 -7.55 -4.88 1.71
N SER A 243 -7.56 -5.55 2.82
CA SER A 243 -8.56 -5.31 3.84
C SER A 243 -8.05 -5.40 5.26
N SER A 244 -8.66 -4.60 6.12
CA SER A 244 -8.47 -4.63 7.57
C SER A 244 -9.80 -4.57 8.28
N SER A 245 -9.86 -5.06 9.51
CA SER A 245 -11.10 -5.07 10.31
C SER A 245 -10.83 -4.55 11.72
N ALA A 246 -11.80 -3.79 12.24
CA ALA A 246 -11.79 -3.31 13.60
C ALA A 246 -13.21 -3.31 14.19
N ASN A 247 -13.34 -2.89 15.44
CA ASN A 247 -14.60 -2.88 16.16
C ASN A 247 -15.04 -1.44 16.49
N LEU A 248 -16.33 -1.18 16.30
CA LEU A 248 -17.02 -0.03 16.90
C LEU A 248 -17.74 -0.51 18.15
N THR A 249 -17.30 -0.06 19.31
CA THR A 249 -17.94 -0.34 20.61
C THR A 249 -18.82 0.83 21.01
N ILE A 250 -20.13 0.59 21.14
CA ILE A 250 -21.10 1.57 21.61
C ILE A 250 -21.50 1.23 23.05
N THR A 251 -21.42 2.20 23.94
CA THR A 251 -21.94 2.09 25.31
C THR A 251 -23.14 3.01 25.47
N VAL A 252 -24.28 2.47 25.83
CA VAL A 252 -25.47 3.23 26.20
C VAL A 252 -25.51 3.31 27.73
N ALA A 253 -25.23 4.50 28.24
CA ALA A 253 -25.11 4.75 29.67
C ALA A 253 -26.48 4.67 30.36
N ASP A 254 -26.46 4.24 31.63
CA ASP A 254 -27.58 4.38 32.52
C ASP A 254 -27.47 5.74 33.24
N ILE A 255 -28.42 6.62 33.00
CA ILE A 255 -28.53 7.83 33.81
C ILE A 255 -29.46 7.48 34.99
N ASP A 256 -28.91 6.84 36.00
CA ASP A 256 -29.61 6.68 37.28
C ASP A 256 -29.73 8.07 37.96
N THR A 257 -30.81 8.76 37.65
CA THR A 257 -31.20 9.94 38.42
C THR A 257 -31.80 9.47 39.73
N GLN A 258 -30.98 9.35 40.78
CA GLN A 258 -31.52 9.11 42.12
C GLN A 258 -32.60 10.16 42.42
N PRO A 259 -33.79 9.72 42.84
CA PRO A 259 -34.84 10.65 43.23
C PRO A 259 -34.36 11.49 44.41
N SER A 260 -34.28 12.80 44.27
CA SER A 260 -33.97 13.70 45.39
C SER A 260 -35.20 13.79 46.30
N VAL A 261 -35.07 13.23 47.52
CA VAL A 261 -36.09 13.42 48.54
C VAL A 261 -35.89 14.81 49.14
N GLN A 262 -36.71 15.78 48.82
CA GLN A 262 -36.81 17.02 49.57
C GLN A 262 -37.49 16.75 50.88
N ASN A 263 -36.73 16.92 52.02
CA ASN A 263 -37.33 16.96 53.35
C ASN A 263 -38.26 18.16 53.45
N ALA A 264 -39.54 17.91 53.64
CA ALA A 264 -40.47 18.94 54.00
C ALA A 264 -40.05 19.51 55.36
N ALA A 265 -39.78 20.80 55.45
CA ALA A 265 -39.56 21.49 56.73
C ALA A 265 -40.91 21.55 57.45
N ALA A 266 -40.91 21.08 58.72
CA ALA A 266 -42.07 21.20 59.61
C ALA A 266 -42.19 22.62 60.19
#